data_5716679266a6d1cb04744509b9616408
#
_entry.id   5716679266a6d1cb04744509b9616408
#
_cell.length_a   1.000
_cell.length_b   1.000
_cell.length_c   1.000
_cell.angle_alpha   90.00
_cell.angle_beta   90.00
_cell.angle_gamma   90.00
#
_symmetry.space_group_name_H-M   'P 1'
#
loop_
_entity.id
_entity.type
_entity.pdbx_description
1 polymer ?
#
loop_
_entity_poly.entity_id
_entity_poly.type
_entity_poly.pdbx_seq_one_letter_code
_entity_poly.pdbx_strand_id
1 'polypeptide(L)'
;MTTPENPRFTKVIANRMWKKIFGRGLVEPVDDWRDDTQASIPELLDYLEELMVRVNYDLKEFQRVLLNVQAFDREAVRYELANDQPHFFEGPVLKRMSAEQLWDSFVSLSVPYSDERIRDPQIIENKLDRFAEYQKKVENLDPRALVSLAGKGAK
;
A
#
# COMPACT_ATOMS: atom_id res chain seq x y z
N MET A 1 -23.23 -7.66 1.60
CA MET A 1 -22.19 -7.63 0.55
C MET A 1 -20.79 -7.94 1.10
N THR A 2 -20.44 -7.49 2.29
CA THR A 2 -19.15 -7.74 2.96
C THR A 2 -19.30 -8.76 4.09
N THR A 3 -19.87 -9.92 3.80
CA THR A 3 -20.05 -11.00 4.78
C THR A 3 -19.06 -12.13 4.53
N PRO A 4 -18.61 -12.85 5.56
CA PRO A 4 -17.75 -14.04 5.42
C PRO A 4 -18.34 -15.12 4.50
N GLU A 5 -19.66 -15.08 4.33
CA GLU A 5 -20.41 -16.00 3.48
C GLU A 5 -20.25 -15.68 1.97
N ASN A 6 -19.65 -14.55 1.62
CA ASN A 6 -19.37 -14.20 0.24
C ASN A 6 -17.92 -14.59 -0.15
N PRO A 7 -17.68 -15.76 -0.75
CA PRO A 7 -16.36 -16.23 -1.08
C PRO A 7 -15.64 -15.31 -2.07
N ARG A 8 -16.38 -14.64 -2.97
CA ARG A 8 -15.80 -13.70 -3.93
C ARG A 8 -15.17 -12.51 -3.20
N PHE A 9 -15.82 -11.96 -2.16
CA PHE A 9 -15.27 -10.85 -1.37
C PHE A 9 -13.96 -11.24 -0.70
N THR A 10 -13.92 -12.41 -0.07
CA THR A 10 -12.74 -12.93 0.63
C THR A 10 -11.58 -13.16 -0.34
N LYS A 11 -11.82 -13.80 -1.48
CA LYS A 11 -10.82 -14.03 -2.53
C LYS A 11 -10.25 -12.72 -3.07
N VAL A 12 -11.10 -11.73 -3.35
CA VAL A 12 -10.66 -10.43 -3.87
C VAL A 12 -9.75 -9.71 -2.88
N ILE A 13 -10.12 -9.65 -1.59
CA ILE A 13 -9.29 -9.04 -0.55
C ILE A 13 -7.96 -9.77 -0.39
N ALA A 14 -8.00 -11.10 -0.31
CA ALA A 14 -6.79 -11.92 -0.20
C ALA A 14 -5.84 -11.69 -1.38
N ASN A 15 -6.37 -11.67 -2.60
CA ASN A 15 -5.61 -11.41 -3.81
C ASN A 15 -5.00 -9.99 -3.85
N ARG A 16 -5.74 -8.96 -3.40
CA ARG A 16 -5.22 -7.59 -3.29
C ARG A 16 -4.09 -7.49 -2.28
N MET A 17 -4.22 -8.16 -1.13
CA MET A 17 -3.16 -8.19 -0.12
C MET A 17 -1.92 -8.93 -0.61
N TRP A 18 -2.11 -10.05 -1.30
CA TRP A 18 -1.04 -10.79 -1.99
C TRP A 18 -0.32 -9.89 -2.99
N LYS A 19 -1.05 -9.23 -3.90
CA LYS A 19 -0.46 -8.29 -4.87
C LYS A 19 0.32 -7.16 -4.20
N LYS A 20 -0.18 -6.64 -3.09
CA LYS A 20 0.49 -5.57 -2.36
C LYS A 20 1.89 -5.99 -1.87
N ILE A 21 2.04 -7.24 -1.44
CA ILE A 21 3.28 -7.78 -0.89
C ILE A 21 4.20 -8.32 -2.00
N PHE A 22 3.67 -9.18 -2.87
CA PHE A 22 4.48 -9.89 -3.87
C PHE A 22 4.58 -9.16 -5.21
N GLY A 23 3.86 -8.07 -5.40
CA GLY A 23 3.93 -7.26 -6.61
C GLY A 23 2.92 -7.59 -7.69
N ARG A 24 2.42 -8.82 -7.75
CA ARG A 24 1.42 -9.31 -8.68
C ARG A 24 0.37 -10.14 -7.96
N GLY A 25 -0.88 -10.07 -8.43
CA GLY A 25 -1.98 -10.88 -7.93
C GLY A 25 -1.93 -12.30 -8.48
N LEU A 26 -2.59 -13.23 -7.82
CA LEU A 26 -2.89 -14.57 -8.34
C LEU A 26 -3.91 -14.50 -9.48
N VAL A 27 -4.78 -13.49 -9.41
CA VAL A 27 -5.71 -13.09 -10.46
C VAL A 27 -5.37 -11.68 -10.89
N GLU A 28 -5.21 -11.46 -12.20
CA GLU A 28 -5.02 -10.16 -12.83
C GLU A 28 -6.00 -9.99 -13.99
N PRO A 29 -6.57 -8.80 -14.17
CA PRO A 29 -6.55 -7.63 -13.27
C PRO A 29 -7.26 -7.90 -11.94
N VAL A 30 -6.72 -7.39 -10.84
CA VAL A 30 -7.24 -7.70 -9.48
C VAL A 30 -8.67 -7.24 -9.23
N ASP A 31 -9.17 -6.32 -10.04
CA ASP A 31 -10.51 -5.73 -9.91
C ASP A 31 -11.51 -6.27 -10.94
N ASP A 32 -11.06 -7.08 -11.93
CA ASP A 32 -11.93 -7.67 -12.95
C ASP A 32 -12.15 -9.16 -12.67
N TRP A 33 -13.02 -9.45 -11.72
CA TRP A 33 -13.39 -10.82 -11.35
C TRP A 33 -14.67 -11.24 -12.06
N ARG A 34 -14.54 -12.22 -12.96
CA ARG A 34 -15.64 -12.84 -13.70
C ARG A 34 -15.83 -14.28 -13.25
N ASP A 35 -16.90 -14.89 -13.68
CA ASP A 35 -17.19 -16.29 -13.31
C ASP A 35 -16.22 -17.28 -13.98
N ASP A 36 -15.60 -16.88 -15.08
CA ASP A 36 -14.58 -17.63 -15.82
C ASP A 36 -13.14 -17.25 -15.42
N THR A 37 -12.96 -16.35 -14.46
CA THR A 37 -11.64 -15.91 -14.02
C THR A 37 -10.88 -17.06 -13.35
N GLN A 38 -9.69 -17.38 -13.87
CA GLN A 38 -8.81 -18.39 -13.31
C GLN A 38 -7.62 -17.73 -12.61
N ALA A 39 -7.29 -18.24 -11.42
CA ALA A 39 -6.08 -17.84 -10.72
C ALA A 39 -4.85 -18.57 -11.31
N SER A 40 -3.68 -17.92 -11.27
CA SER A 40 -2.42 -18.54 -11.67
C SER A 40 -2.10 -19.80 -10.86
N ILE A 41 -2.48 -19.80 -9.59
CA ILE A 41 -2.35 -20.94 -8.67
C ILE A 41 -3.65 -21.02 -7.85
N PRO A 42 -4.66 -21.80 -8.32
CA PRO A 42 -5.97 -21.87 -7.67
C PRO A 42 -5.90 -22.34 -6.21
N GLU A 43 -5.09 -23.37 -5.94
CA GLU A 43 -4.97 -23.96 -4.60
C GLU A 43 -4.40 -22.95 -3.59
N LEU A 44 -3.50 -22.06 -4.03
CA LEU A 44 -2.98 -21.00 -3.20
C LEU A 44 -4.05 -19.95 -2.91
N LEU A 45 -4.86 -19.59 -3.91
CA LEU A 45 -5.95 -18.63 -3.70
C LEU A 45 -6.99 -19.16 -2.72
N ASP A 46 -7.34 -20.44 -2.80
CA ASP A 46 -8.26 -21.09 -1.87
C ASP A 46 -7.67 -21.13 -0.45
N TYR A 47 -6.39 -21.45 -0.32
CA TYR A 47 -5.69 -21.38 0.97
C TYR A 47 -5.69 -19.96 1.57
N LEU A 48 -5.47 -18.93 0.75
CA LEU A 48 -5.49 -17.54 1.21
C LEU A 48 -6.89 -17.09 1.63
N GLU A 49 -7.94 -17.61 0.97
CA GLU A 49 -9.32 -17.41 1.38
C GLU A 49 -9.57 -18.01 2.77
N GLU A 50 -9.21 -19.28 2.98
CA GLU A 50 -9.34 -19.93 4.28
C GLU A 50 -8.54 -19.22 5.38
N LEU A 51 -7.32 -18.79 5.07
CA LEU A 51 -6.48 -18.04 5.99
C LEU A 51 -7.15 -16.72 6.40
N MET A 52 -7.72 -15.97 5.45
CA MET A 52 -8.40 -14.71 5.71
C MET A 52 -9.59 -14.90 6.66
N VAL A 53 -10.38 -15.95 6.46
CA VAL A 53 -11.47 -16.30 7.37
C VAL A 53 -10.94 -16.72 8.75
N ARG A 54 -9.86 -17.52 8.79
CA ARG A 54 -9.23 -18.00 10.03
C ARG A 54 -8.72 -16.87 10.91
N VAL A 55 -8.13 -15.83 10.30
CA VAL A 55 -7.66 -14.63 11.04
C VAL A 55 -8.79 -13.62 11.26
N ASN A 56 -10.04 -13.98 10.99
CA ASN A 56 -11.22 -13.14 11.18
C ASN A 56 -11.08 -11.76 10.50
N TYR A 57 -10.54 -11.75 9.29
CA TYR A 57 -10.30 -10.51 8.50
C TYR A 57 -9.36 -9.50 9.17
N ASP A 58 -8.54 -9.92 10.14
CA ASP A 58 -7.46 -9.08 10.64
C ASP A 58 -6.35 -8.96 9.58
N LEU A 59 -6.34 -7.81 8.89
CA LEU A 59 -5.40 -7.56 7.80
C LEU A 59 -3.94 -7.48 8.27
N LYS A 60 -3.70 -7.10 9.53
CA LYS A 60 -2.34 -7.04 10.07
C LYS A 60 -1.81 -8.45 10.32
N GLU A 61 -2.63 -9.30 10.89
CA GLU A 61 -2.26 -10.70 11.13
C GLU A 61 -2.10 -11.45 9.80
N PHE A 62 -3.00 -11.23 8.85
CA PHE A 62 -2.88 -11.78 7.51
C PHE A 62 -1.57 -11.36 6.82
N GLN A 63 -1.22 -10.07 6.87
CA GLN A 63 0.06 -9.57 6.35
C GLN A 63 1.25 -10.20 7.06
N ARG A 64 1.19 -10.34 8.39
CA ARG A 64 2.26 -10.96 9.17
C ARG A 64 2.53 -12.40 8.70
N VAL A 65 1.49 -13.17 8.45
CA VAL A 65 1.64 -14.52 7.90
C VAL A 65 2.30 -14.48 6.53
N LEU A 66 1.84 -13.61 5.61
CA LEU A 66 2.39 -13.50 4.26
C LEU A 66 3.85 -13.05 4.22
N LEU A 67 4.26 -12.16 5.13
CA LEU A 67 5.63 -11.68 5.21
C LEU A 67 6.59 -12.72 5.81
N ASN A 68 6.08 -13.78 6.46
CA ASN A 68 6.88 -14.86 7.04
C ASN A 68 6.91 -16.14 6.19
N VAL A 69 6.33 -16.11 4.98
CA VAL A 69 6.42 -17.27 4.08
C VAL A 69 7.76 -17.28 3.33
N GLN A 70 8.30 -18.45 3.07
CA GLN A 70 9.57 -18.62 2.34
C GLN A 70 9.57 -17.94 0.95
N ALA A 71 8.40 -17.81 0.33
CA ALA A 71 8.27 -17.14 -0.96
C ALA A 71 8.64 -15.64 -0.89
N PHE A 72 8.49 -15.00 0.28
CA PHE A 72 8.87 -13.62 0.48
C PHE A 72 10.38 -13.43 0.59
N ASP A 73 11.11 -14.42 1.12
CA ASP A 73 12.55 -14.38 1.30
C ASP A 73 13.34 -14.73 0.02
N ARG A 74 12.63 -15.07 -1.07
CA ARG A 74 13.28 -15.37 -2.35
C ARG A 74 13.81 -14.10 -3.02
N GLU A 75 14.82 -14.26 -3.88
CA GLU A 75 15.32 -13.15 -4.70
C GLU A 75 14.19 -12.56 -5.55
N ALA A 76 14.10 -11.24 -5.56
CA ALA A 76 13.11 -10.53 -6.33
C ALA A 76 13.32 -10.70 -7.85
N VAL A 77 12.24 -10.93 -8.55
CA VAL A 77 12.23 -11.08 -10.03
C VAL A 77 12.51 -9.73 -10.67
N ARG A 78 13.53 -9.69 -11.56
CA ARG A 78 14.00 -8.45 -12.23
C ARG A 78 13.50 -8.27 -13.65
N TYR A 79 12.76 -9.23 -14.20
CA TYR A 79 12.20 -9.13 -15.53
C TYR A 79 10.77 -8.58 -15.51
N GLU A 80 10.39 -7.90 -16.58
CA GLU A 80 9.03 -7.42 -16.74
C GLU A 80 8.10 -8.58 -17.10
N LEU A 81 7.04 -8.71 -16.33
CA LEU A 81 6.00 -9.71 -16.57
C LEU A 81 4.90 -9.10 -17.42
N ALA A 82 4.59 -9.70 -18.56
CA ALA A 82 3.40 -9.34 -19.33
C ALA A 82 2.14 -9.66 -18.52
N ASN A 83 1.09 -8.83 -18.66
CA ASN A 83 -0.13 -8.96 -17.86
C ASN A 83 -0.91 -10.25 -18.13
N ASP A 84 -0.74 -10.84 -19.30
CA ASP A 84 -1.41 -12.04 -19.79
C ASP A 84 -0.65 -13.34 -19.47
N GLN A 85 0.55 -13.24 -18.94
CA GLN A 85 1.35 -14.43 -18.62
C GLN A 85 1.11 -14.89 -17.17
N PRO A 86 0.91 -16.20 -16.93
CA PRO A 86 0.82 -16.74 -15.59
C PRO A 86 2.17 -16.55 -14.88
N HIS A 87 2.13 -16.17 -13.61
CA HIS A 87 3.29 -16.02 -12.77
C HIS A 87 3.23 -17.02 -11.61
N PHE A 88 4.26 -17.86 -11.51
CA PHE A 88 4.32 -18.93 -10.50
C PHE A 88 5.14 -18.53 -9.25
N PHE A 89 5.38 -17.24 -9.09
CA PHE A 89 6.01 -16.66 -7.89
C PHE A 89 7.38 -17.28 -7.55
N GLU A 90 8.27 -17.26 -8.53
CA GLU A 90 9.69 -17.59 -8.32
C GLU A 90 10.32 -16.71 -7.25
N GLY A 91 9.81 -15.45 -7.13
CA GLY A 91 10.12 -14.49 -6.10
C GLY A 91 9.19 -13.26 -6.19
N PRO A 92 9.27 -12.33 -5.24
CA PRO A 92 8.52 -11.08 -5.29
C PRO A 92 8.89 -10.26 -6.55
N VAL A 93 7.91 -9.58 -7.12
CA VAL A 93 8.14 -8.68 -8.27
C VAL A 93 8.61 -7.32 -7.77
N LEU A 94 9.70 -6.81 -8.33
CA LEU A 94 10.22 -5.47 -8.01
C LEU A 94 9.17 -4.41 -8.35
N LYS A 95 8.93 -3.51 -7.39
CA LYS A 95 8.10 -2.34 -7.55
C LYS A 95 8.90 -1.08 -7.29
N ARG A 96 8.55 -0.01 -8.00
CA ARG A 96 9.06 1.31 -7.63
C ARG A 96 8.45 1.73 -6.31
N MET A 97 9.26 2.32 -5.45
CA MET A 97 8.79 2.94 -4.23
C MET A 97 7.86 4.11 -4.56
N SER A 98 6.81 4.30 -3.77
CA SER A 98 6.02 5.54 -3.85
C SER A 98 6.84 6.73 -3.32
N ALA A 99 6.40 7.95 -3.64
CA ALA A 99 7.06 9.15 -3.15
C ALA A 99 7.07 9.21 -1.61
N GLU A 100 5.99 8.74 -0.98
CA GLU A 100 5.86 8.66 0.48
C GLU A 100 6.84 7.65 1.07
N GLN A 101 6.93 6.46 0.49
CA GLN A 101 7.88 5.42 0.93
C GLN A 101 9.32 5.90 0.79
N LEU A 102 9.66 6.58 -0.31
CA LEU A 102 10.97 7.14 -0.52
C LEU A 102 11.27 8.24 0.50
N TRP A 103 10.32 9.13 0.75
CA TRP A 103 10.45 10.19 1.76
C TRP A 103 10.63 9.62 3.16
N ASP A 104 9.79 8.67 3.57
CA ASP A 104 9.88 8.03 4.88
C ASP A 104 11.22 7.31 5.06
N SER A 105 11.73 6.69 4.00
CA SER A 105 13.05 6.07 4.02
C SER A 105 14.16 7.09 4.24
N PHE A 106 14.13 8.23 3.56
CA PHE A 106 15.11 9.31 3.77
C PHE A 106 15.00 9.92 5.17
N VAL A 107 13.79 10.14 5.67
CA VAL A 107 13.58 10.63 7.03
C VAL A 107 14.13 9.66 8.06
N SER A 108 13.86 8.36 7.91
CA SER A 108 14.34 7.32 8.81
C SER A 108 15.87 7.21 8.84
N LEU A 109 16.53 7.45 7.69
CA LEU A 109 17.99 7.47 7.59
C LEU A 109 18.61 8.75 8.17
N SER A 110 17.90 9.89 8.03
CA SER A 110 18.44 11.20 8.39
C SER A 110 18.15 11.61 9.83
N VAL A 111 17.05 11.11 10.40
CA VAL A 111 16.57 11.49 11.74
C VAL A 111 16.55 10.27 12.62
N PRO A 112 17.56 10.08 13.50
CA PRO A 112 17.54 9.02 14.50
C PRO A 112 16.28 9.12 15.36
N TYR A 113 15.67 7.97 15.65
CA TYR A 113 14.45 7.88 16.47
C TYR A 113 13.24 8.63 15.92
N SER A 114 13.11 8.71 14.59
CA SER A 114 11.97 9.36 13.92
C SER A 114 10.62 8.80 14.38
N ASP A 115 10.54 7.48 14.61
CA ASP A 115 9.31 6.81 15.05
C ASP A 115 8.88 7.21 16.46
N GLU A 116 9.83 7.43 17.36
CA GLU A 116 9.55 7.90 18.73
C GLU A 116 9.04 9.33 18.71
N ARG A 117 9.66 10.19 17.89
CA ARG A 117 9.24 11.59 17.73
C ARG A 117 7.87 11.75 17.09
N ILE A 118 7.50 10.84 16.16
CA ILE A 118 6.18 10.86 15.53
C ILE A 118 5.09 10.41 16.53
N ARG A 119 5.45 9.55 17.49
CA ARG A 119 4.53 9.04 18.51
C ARG A 119 4.36 9.96 19.71
N ASP A 120 5.21 10.97 19.86
CA ASP A 120 5.08 11.94 20.98
C ASP A 120 3.83 12.80 20.78
N PRO A 121 2.83 12.73 21.69
CA PRO A 121 1.60 13.49 21.57
C PRO A 121 1.82 15.00 21.48
N GLN A 122 2.83 15.54 22.18
CA GLN A 122 3.16 16.96 22.14
C GLN A 122 3.67 17.42 20.78
N ILE A 123 4.42 16.57 20.07
CA ILE A 123 4.90 16.89 18.72
C ILE A 123 3.75 16.89 17.73
N ILE A 124 2.79 15.96 17.88
CA ILE A 124 1.58 15.90 17.06
C ILE A 124 0.73 17.13 17.29
N GLU A 125 0.48 17.50 18.54
CA GLU A 125 -0.30 18.67 18.93
C GLU A 125 0.31 19.97 18.38
N ASN A 126 1.61 20.17 18.56
CA ASN A 126 2.35 21.32 18.01
C ASN A 126 2.31 21.39 16.47
N LYS A 127 2.28 20.23 15.78
CA LYS A 127 2.13 20.19 14.31
C LYS A 127 0.72 20.58 13.89
N LEU A 128 -0.30 20.09 14.59
CA LEU A 128 -1.70 20.43 14.33
C LEU A 128 -1.95 21.93 14.55
N ASP A 129 -1.43 22.52 15.61
CA ASP A 129 -1.53 23.96 15.89
C ASP A 129 -0.87 24.79 14.80
N ARG A 130 0.34 24.42 14.35
CA ARG A 130 1.00 25.08 13.22
C ARG A 130 0.18 24.96 11.94
N PHE A 131 -0.42 23.78 11.67
CA PHE A 131 -1.24 23.58 10.50
C PHE A 131 -2.49 24.47 10.54
N ALA A 132 -3.13 24.58 11.71
CA ALA A 132 -4.26 25.49 11.91
C ALA A 132 -3.88 26.97 11.73
N GLU A 133 -2.70 27.38 12.19
CA GLU A 133 -2.17 28.72 11.92
C GLU A 133 -1.90 28.98 10.45
N TYR A 134 -1.33 27.98 9.73
CA TYR A 134 -1.13 28.08 8.29
C TYR A 134 -2.45 28.19 7.53
N GLN A 135 -3.45 27.40 7.89
CA GLN A 135 -4.79 27.50 7.29
C GLN A 135 -5.38 28.91 7.48
N LYS A 136 -5.35 29.46 8.69
CA LYS A 136 -5.81 30.82 8.95
C LYS A 136 -5.04 31.88 8.14
N LYS A 137 -3.73 31.70 7.97
CA LYS A 137 -2.92 32.60 7.13
C LYS A 137 -3.31 32.50 5.66
N VAL A 138 -3.59 31.29 5.15
CA VAL A 138 -4.01 31.08 3.76
C VAL A 138 -5.40 31.62 3.50
N GLU A 139 -6.35 31.43 4.43
CA GLU A 139 -7.72 31.98 4.34
C GLU A 139 -7.73 33.53 4.33
N ASN A 140 -6.77 34.15 5.02
CA ASN A 140 -6.63 35.61 5.07
C ASN A 140 -5.75 36.19 3.93
N LEU A 141 -5.20 35.36 3.05
CA LEU A 141 -4.44 35.84 1.89
C LEU A 141 -5.40 36.30 0.78
N ASP A 142 -5.27 37.58 0.40
CA ASP A 142 -5.95 38.10 -0.79
C ASP A 142 -5.55 37.24 -2.01
N PRO A 143 -6.54 36.67 -2.74
CA PRO A 143 -6.26 35.88 -3.95
C PRO A 143 -5.38 36.58 -4.99
N ARG A 144 -5.44 37.93 -5.02
CA ARG A 144 -4.61 38.76 -5.92
C ARG A 144 -3.13 38.76 -5.51
N ALA A 145 -2.84 38.63 -4.22
CA ALA A 145 -1.47 38.55 -3.71
C ALA A 145 -0.82 37.20 -4.08
N LEU A 146 -1.56 36.10 -4.11
CA LEU A 146 -1.08 34.78 -4.53
C LEU A 146 -0.66 34.76 -6.01
N VAL A 147 -1.43 35.42 -6.88
CA VAL A 147 -1.10 35.54 -8.32
C VAL A 147 0.18 36.36 -8.52
N SER A 148 0.41 37.39 -7.70
CA SER A 148 1.61 38.23 -7.79
C SER A 148 2.88 37.49 -7.34
N LEU A 149 2.76 36.55 -6.38
CA LEU A 149 3.88 35.73 -5.90
C LEU A 149 4.23 34.60 -6.91
N ALA A 150 3.24 34.00 -7.55
CA ALA A 150 3.45 33.00 -8.58
C ALA A 150 4.13 33.59 -9.85
N GLY A 151 3.88 34.85 -10.16
CA GLY A 151 4.51 35.53 -11.31
C GLY A 151 5.96 35.97 -11.08
N LYS A 152 6.47 35.97 -9.86
CA LYS A 152 7.86 36.36 -9.55
C LYS A 152 8.86 35.19 -9.51
N GLY A 153 8.38 33.96 -9.56
CA GLY A 153 9.20 32.74 -9.55
C GLY A 153 9.62 32.22 -10.93
N ALA A 154 9.20 32.88 -12.02
CA ALA A 154 9.55 32.50 -13.39
C ALA A 154 10.47 33.56 -14.03
N LYS A 155 11.69 33.65 -13.52
CA LYS A 155 12.83 34.29 -14.21
C LYS A 155 14.10 33.52 -13.90
#